data_0a3b5da5353c9d00dd68a7df2f3cee55
#
_entry.id   0a3b5da5353c9d00dd68a7df2f3cee55
#
_cell.length_a   1.000
_cell.length_b   1.000
_cell.length_c   1.000
_cell.angle_alpha   90.00
_cell.angle_beta   90.00
_cell.angle_gamma   90.00
#
_symmetry.space_group_name_H-M   'P 1'
#
loop_
_entity.id
_entity.type
_entity.pdbx_description
1 polymer ?
#
loop_
_entity_poly.entity_id
_entity_poly.type
_entity_poly.pdbx_seq_one_letter_code
_entity_poly.pdbx_strand_id
1 'polypeptide(L)'
;MVLSTGAGKEATSLTVTGNKIDPSKVTAADIVGGVDSSTGKETGLEVVRQVYPKLSMTPGILLAPRFSKDATVAAALQAKTKSINSVFGAVCVVDIDSSNTGATKYTAVKTTKEAQAVSDPNAYAVWPFAKVGNTVYSGSALAAALTAYTDAQNNDTPNVSPSNKTISISAACLEDGTEVVLDQEQANTVNSFGVATWLNMNGFRLWGNNTAAYPGISDPKDRWFSVRRFLTWAANTFILTYFQKVDSPANKRLIEAIVDSENVRGNGFVARGVCARYEITFNEDENTTADLLDGKITFHQYITPYTPAEDIEDVIEFDPDALTTALS
;
A
#
# COMPACT_ATOMS: atom_id res chain seq x y z
N MET A 1 6.78 9.47 -37.67
CA MET A 1 6.29 8.91 -38.96
C MET A 1 7.03 9.62 -40.05
N VAL A 2 7.84 8.92 -40.81
CA VAL A 2 8.57 9.49 -41.97
C VAL A 2 7.82 9.08 -43.21
N LEU A 3 7.25 10.06 -43.93
CA LEU A 3 6.66 9.84 -45.24
C LEU A 3 7.79 9.90 -46.26
N SER A 4 8.11 8.81 -46.96
CA SER A 4 8.97 8.85 -48.08
C SER A 4 8.12 9.28 -49.28
N THR A 5 8.29 10.49 -49.76
CA THR A 5 7.71 10.96 -51.02
C THR A 5 8.62 10.54 -52.16
N GLY A 6 8.14 9.66 -53.02
CA GLY A 6 8.73 9.47 -54.36
C GLY A 6 8.59 10.78 -55.13
N ALA A 7 9.68 11.19 -55.79
CA ALA A 7 9.76 12.46 -56.51
C ALA A 7 8.54 12.70 -57.43
N GLY A 8 7.80 13.77 -57.19
CA GLY A 8 6.84 14.36 -58.13
C GLY A 8 5.37 13.99 -57.97
N LYS A 9 4.91 13.45 -56.84
CA LYS A 9 3.48 13.24 -56.62
C LYS A 9 3.06 13.78 -55.26
N GLU A 10 2.18 14.76 -55.23
CA GLU A 10 1.42 15.14 -54.03
C GLU A 10 0.41 14.06 -53.70
N ALA A 11 0.46 13.55 -52.45
CA ALA A 11 -0.56 12.61 -51.98
C ALA A 11 -1.86 13.38 -51.75
N THR A 12 -2.89 13.08 -52.51
CA THR A 12 -4.23 13.68 -52.38
C THR A 12 -5.07 13.09 -51.25
N SER A 13 -4.67 11.94 -50.74
CA SER A 13 -5.28 11.33 -49.53
C SER A 13 -4.28 10.42 -48.80
N LEU A 14 -4.33 10.41 -47.48
CA LEU A 14 -3.60 9.50 -46.63
C LEU A 14 -4.60 8.66 -45.85
N THR A 15 -4.61 7.36 -46.03
CA THR A 15 -5.37 6.43 -45.19
C THR A 15 -4.44 5.86 -44.12
N VAL A 16 -4.69 6.15 -42.86
CA VAL A 16 -3.98 5.58 -41.72
C VAL A 16 -4.86 4.50 -41.10
N THR A 17 -4.41 3.25 -41.18
CA THR A 17 -5.02 2.14 -40.46
C THR A 17 -4.23 1.90 -39.21
N GLY A 18 -4.89 1.88 -38.07
CA GLY A 18 -4.30 1.58 -36.77
C GLY A 18 -5.32 0.91 -35.86
N ASN A 19 -4.85 0.06 -34.98
CA ASN A 19 -5.70 -0.51 -33.92
C ASN A 19 -5.77 0.48 -32.77
N LYS A 20 -6.98 0.90 -32.39
CA LYS A 20 -7.23 1.63 -31.15
C LYS A 20 -7.43 0.64 -30.04
N ILE A 21 -6.71 0.84 -28.94
CA ILE A 21 -6.98 0.08 -27.70
C ILE A 21 -8.41 0.38 -27.27
N ASP A 22 -9.19 -0.66 -27.05
CA ASP A 22 -10.53 -0.58 -26.50
C ASP A 22 -10.50 -1.00 -25.03
N PRO A 23 -10.53 -0.06 -24.08
CA PRO A 23 -10.47 -0.37 -22.65
C PRO A 23 -11.64 -1.21 -22.15
N SER A 24 -12.77 -1.19 -22.87
CA SER A 24 -13.97 -1.95 -22.47
C SER A 24 -13.80 -3.47 -22.67
N LYS A 25 -12.79 -3.88 -23.43
CA LYS A 25 -12.47 -5.30 -23.68
C LYS A 25 -11.48 -5.89 -22.69
N VAL A 26 -10.89 -5.07 -21.81
CA VAL A 26 -10.01 -5.54 -20.76
C VAL A 26 -10.82 -6.28 -19.71
N THR A 27 -10.44 -7.51 -19.41
CA THR A 27 -11.13 -8.39 -18.46
C THR A 27 -10.31 -8.59 -17.20
N ALA A 28 -10.92 -9.15 -16.15
CA ALA A 28 -10.21 -9.55 -14.93
C ALA A 28 -9.06 -10.53 -15.23
N ALA A 29 -9.25 -11.44 -16.18
CA ALA A 29 -8.21 -12.38 -16.61
C ALA A 29 -7.00 -11.70 -17.23
N ASP A 30 -7.20 -10.61 -17.99
CA ASP A 30 -6.10 -9.83 -18.58
C ASP A 30 -5.29 -9.10 -17.50
N ILE A 31 -5.95 -8.65 -16.43
CA ILE A 31 -5.30 -8.01 -15.28
C ILE A 31 -4.50 -9.02 -14.46
N VAL A 32 -5.09 -10.17 -14.13
CA VAL A 32 -4.39 -11.25 -13.42
C VAL A 32 -3.21 -11.75 -14.25
N GLY A 33 -3.42 -11.95 -15.54
CA GLY A 33 -2.40 -12.39 -16.48
C GLY A 33 -1.87 -13.78 -16.16
N GLY A 34 -0.61 -13.99 -16.48
CA GLY A 34 0.09 -15.24 -16.28
C GLY A 34 1.41 -15.28 -17.05
N VAL A 35 2.03 -16.45 -17.03
CA VAL A 35 3.25 -16.74 -17.79
C VAL A 35 2.90 -17.76 -18.88
N ASP A 36 3.09 -17.41 -20.14
CA ASP A 36 2.96 -18.32 -21.27
C ASP A 36 4.05 -19.41 -21.19
N SER A 37 3.65 -20.66 -21.03
CA SER A 37 4.58 -21.77 -20.83
C SER A 37 5.47 -22.08 -22.05
N SER A 38 5.06 -21.66 -23.26
CA SER A 38 5.80 -21.91 -24.48
C SER A 38 6.81 -20.82 -24.80
N THR A 39 6.47 -19.55 -24.51
CA THR A 39 7.29 -18.38 -24.84
C THR A 39 7.95 -17.75 -23.66
N GLY A 40 7.54 -18.10 -22.42
CA GLY A 40 7.97 -17.44 -21.18
C GLY A 40 7.44 -15.99 -21.05
N LYS A 41 6.53 -15.57 -21.91
CA LYS A 41 5.99 -14.20 -21.91
C LYS A 41 5.08 -13.98 -20.70
N GLU A 42 5.37 -12.95 -19.94
CA GLU A 42 4.57 -12.51 -18.79
C GLU A 42 3.51 -11.49 -19.23
N THR A 43 2.31 -11.59 -18.62
CA THR A 43 1.18 -10.69 -18.87
C THR A 43 0.51 -10.32 -17.57
N GLY A 44 -0.27 -9.22 -17.54
CA GLY A 44 -1.00 -8.77 -16.37
C GLY A 44 -0.10 -8.50 -15.17
N LEU A 45 -0.51 -8.95 -13.98
CA LEU A 45 0.23 -8.77 -12.74
C LEU A 45 1.60 -9.47 -12.71
N GLU A 46 1.83 -10.48 -13.55
CA GLU A 46 3.14 -11.12 -13.61
C GLU A 46 4.24 -10.18 -14.12
N VAL A 47 3.89 -9.17 -14.92
CA VAL A 47 4.84 -8.17 -15.43
C VAL A 47 5.52 -7.37 -14.32
N VAL A 48 4.94 -7.33 -13.11
CA VAL A 48 5.56 -6.70 -11.92
C VAL A 48 6.96 -7.24 -11.64
N ARG A 49 7.24 -8.49 -11.97
CA ARG A 49 8.56 -9.11 -11.82
C ARG A 49 9.65 -8.42 -12.65
N GLN A 50 9.27 -7.73 -13.72
CA GLN A 50 10.20 -7.05 -14.61
C GLN A 50 10.57 -5.63 -14.14
N VAL A 51 9.88 -5.09 -13.12
CA VAL A 51 10.08 -3.71 -12.66
C VAL A 51 11.50 -3.53 -12.15
N TYR A 52 11.94 -4.37 -11.22
CA TYR A 52 13.29 -4.23 -10.67
C TYR A 52 14.40 -4.50 -11.72
N PRO A 53 14.38 -5.60 -12.49
CA PRO A 53 15.42 -5.84 -13.50
C PRO A 53 15.54 -4.77 -14.58
N LYS A 54 14.43 -4.09 -14.92
CA LYS A 54 14.41 -3.08 -15.99
C LYS A 54 14.60 -1.65 -15.50
N LEU A 55 14.10 -1.35 -14.30
CA LEU A 55 14.00 0.02 -13.82
C LEU A 55 14.82 0.25 -12.52
N SER A 56 15.38 -0.80 -11.93
CA SER A 56 16.08 -0.76 -10.62
C SER A 56 15.21 -0.16 -9.50
N MET A 57 13.89 -0.36 -9.59
CA MET A 57 12.90 0.13 -8.63
C MET A 57 12.15 -1.05 -8.02
N THR A 58 11.93 -1.03 -6.71
CA THR A 58 11.06 -2.01 -6.04
C THR A 58 9.63 -1.50 -6.02
N PRO A 59 8.64 -2.29 -6.49
CA PRO A 59 7.24 -1.94 -6.34
C PRO A 59 6.85 -1.87 -4.87
N GLY A 60 6.36 -0.73 -4.40
CA GLY A 60 5.91 -0.55 -3.01
C GLY A 60 4.41 -0.72 -2.83
N ILE A 61 3.64 -0.28 -3.83
CA ILE A 61 2.17 -0.34 -3.82
C ILE A 61 1.69 -0.93 -5.14
N LEU A 62 0.85 -1.97 -5.07
CA LEU A 62 0.19 -2.59 -6.23
C LEU A 62 -1.28 -2.18 -6.24
N LEU A 63 -1.80 -1.84 -7.40
CA LEU A 63 -3.23 -1.52 -7.57
C LEU A 63 -3.72 -1.92 -8.96
N ALA A 64 -5.01 -2.22 -9.05
CA ALA A 64 -5.73 -2.47 -10.29
C ALA A 64 -7.07 -1.70 -10.24
N PRO A 65 -7.03 -0.36 -10.45
CA PRO A 65 -8.21 0.49 -10.32
C PRO A 65 -9.35 -0.01 -11.20
N ARG A 66 -10.58 0.02 -10.66
CA ARG A 66 -11.81 -0.54 -11.24
C ARG A 66 -11.89 -2.06 -11.34
N PHE A 67 -10.77 -2.77 -11.40
CA PHE A 67 -10.73 -4.23 -11.49
C PHE A 67 -10.56 -4.90 -10.12
N SER A 68 -9.95 -4.23 -9.15
CA SER A 68 -9.69 -4.79 -7.82
C SER A 68 -10.96 -5.11 -7.02
N LYS A 69 -12.11 -4.64 -7.45
CA LYS A 69 -13.44 -5.05 -6.93
C LYS A 69 -13.83 -6.48 -7.29
N ASP A 70 -13.21 -7.06 -8.33
CA ASP A 70 -13.37 -8.48 -8.67
C ASP A 70 -12.55 -9.34 -7.71
N ALA A 71 -13.18 -10.38 -7.13
CA ALA A 71 -12.56 -11.24 -6.14
C ALA A 71 -11.29 -11.93 -6.65
N THR A 72 -11.26 -12.31 -7.94
CA THR A 72 -10.11 -12.98 -8.56
C THR A 72 -8.92 -12.03 -8.66
N VAL A 73 -9.18 -10.77 -9.07
CA VAL A 73 -8.15 -9.73 -9.14
C VAL A 73 -7.67 -9.33 -7.75
N ALA A 74 -8.59 -9.18 -6.78
CA ALA A 74 -8.23 -8.88 -5.39
C ALA A 74 -7.34 -9.97 -4.79
N ALA A 75 -7.67 -11.25 -5.01
CA ALA A 75 -6.88 -12.37 -4.55
C ALA A 75 -5.48 -12.40 -5.20
N ALA A 76 -5.41 -12.15 -6.51
CA ALA A 76 -4.14 -12.09 -7.25
C ALA A 76 -3.24 -10.93 -6.76
N LEU A 77 -3.81 -9.74 -6.52
CA LEU A 77 -3.08 -8.61 -5.93
C LEU A 77 -2.52 -8.97 -4.55
N GLN A 78 -3.35 -9.50 -3.65
CA GLN A 78 -2.93 -9.91 -2.30
C GLN A 78 -1.82 -10.97 -2.34
N ALA A 79 -1.95 -11.96 -3.22
CA ALA A 79 -0.92 -12.98 -3.39
C ALA A 79 0.42 -12.41 -3.89
N LYS A 80 0.36 -11.46 -4.84
CA LYS A 80 1.56 -10.86 -5.43
C LYS A 80 2.32 -9.96 -4.45
N THR A 81 1.68 -9.38 -3.43
CA THR A 81 2.35 -8.54 -2.42
C THR A 81 3.34 -9.29 -1.55
N LYS A 82 3.17 -10.61 -1.39
CA LYS A 82 3.98 -11.42 -0.46
C LYS A 82 5.37 -11.70 -0.97
N SER A 83 5.52 -11.81 -2.29
CA SER A 83 6.81 -12.17 -2.89
C SER A 83 6.87 -11.75 -4.36
N ILE A 84 7.54 -10.64 -4.62
CA ILE A 84 7.92 -10.20 -5.96
C ILE A 84 9.34 -10.67 -6.20
N ASN A 85 9.57 -11.45 -7.27
CA ASN A 85 10.87 -12.05 -7.60
C ASN A 85 11.45 -12.95 -6.48
N SER A 86 10.60 -13.50 -5.64
CA SER A 86 10.97 -14.28 -4.44
C SER A 86 11.78 -13.51 -3.40
N VAL A 87 11.84 -12.19 -3.51
CA VAL A 87 12.73 -11.32 -2.71
C VAL A 87 11.97 -10.16 -2.07
N PHE A 88 11.19 -9.38 -2.87
CA PHE A 88 10.61 -8.14 -2.40
C PHE A 88 9.15 -8.31 -1.96
N GLY A 89 8.78 -7.57 -0.91
CA GLY A 89 7.40 -7.42 -0.49
C GLY A 89 6.80 -6.10 -0.99
N ALA A 90 5.47 -6.05 -1.05
CA ALA A 90 4.70 -4.84 -1.35
C ALA A 90 3.41 -4.82 -0.55
N VAL A 91 2.65 -3.74 -0.65
CA VAL A 91 1.24 -3.71 -0.24
C VAL A 91 0.36 -3.53 -1.47
N CYS A 92 -0.93 -3.83 -1.36
CA CYS A 92 -1.90 -3.51 -2.40
C CYS A 92 -3.02 -2.63 -1.86
N VAL A 93 -3.60 -1.81 -2.72
CA VAL A 93 -4.81 -1.04 -2.42
C VAL A 93 -5.95 -1.59 -3.26
N VAL A 94 -7.05 -1.97 -2.62
CA VAL A 94 -8.17 -2.71 -3.22
C VAL A 94 -9.46 -1.94 -3.04
N ASP A 95 -10.24 -1.81 -4.11
CA ASP A 95 -11.59 -1.26 -4.04
C ASP A 95 -12.57 -2.31 -3.51
N ILE A 96 -13.38 -1.96 -2.53
CA ILE A 96 -14.57 -2.75 -2.20
C ILE A 96 -15.66 -2.38 -3.21
N ASP A 97 -16.29 -3.39 -3.79
CA ASP A 97 -17.28 -3.21 -4.86
C ASP A 97 -18.41 -2.28 -4.42
N SER A 98 -18.54 -1.16 -5.11
CA SER A 98 -19.59 -0.16 -4.92
C SER A 98 -20.54 -0.07 -6.11
N SER A 99 -20.57 -1.12 -6.95
CA SER A 99 -21.56 -1.26 -8.03
C SER A 99 -22.95 -1.64 -7.46
N ASN A 100 -23.94 -1.69 -8.33
CA ASN A 100 -25.31 -2.08 -7.95
C ASN A 100 -25.43 -3.50 -7.35
N THR A 101 -24.43 -4.35 -7.57
CA THR A 101 -24.36 -5.72 -7.01
C THR A 101 -23.50 -5.80 -5.75
N GLY A 102 -22.77 -4.74 -5.43
CA GLY A 102 -21.89 -4.63 -4.29
C GLY A 102 -22.46 -3.81 -3.13
N ALA A 103 -21.58 -3.14 -2.40
CA ALA A 103 -21.95 -2.29 -1.26
C ALA A 103 -22.43 -0.91 -1.73
N THR A 104 -23.74 -0.73 -1.87
CA THR A 104 -24.36 0.58 -2.14
C THR A 104 -24.60 1.41 -0.87
N LYS A 105 -24.41 0.80 0.32
CA LYS A 105 -24.54 1.43 1.64
C LYS A 105 -23.41 0.96 2.55
N TYR A 106 -23.02 1.81 3.50
CA TYR A 106 -21.95 1.51 4.45
C TYR A 106 -22.19 0.21 5.24
N THR A 107 -23.44 -0.15 5.53
CA THR A 107 -23.81 -1.38 6.23
C THR A 107 -23.52 -2.66 5.43
N ALA A 108 -23.44 -2.58 4.10
CA ALA A 108 -23.18 -3.73 3.23
C ALA A 108 -21.66 -3.93 2.98
N VAL A 109 -20.82 -2.99 3.39
CA VAL A 109 -19.37 -3.02 3.11
C VAL A 109 -18.69 -4.27 3.67
N LYS A 110 -19.06 -4.69 4.89
CA LYS A 110 -18.51 -5.90 5.51
C LYS A 110 -18.76 -7.14 4.67
N THR A 111 -20.02 -7.39 4.33
CA THR A 111 -20.43 -8.58 3.56
C THR A 111 -19.80 -8.59 2.17
N THR A 112 -19.71 -7.41 1.52
CA THR A 112 -19.07 -7.29 0.21
C THR A 112 -17.57 -7.56 0.29
N LYS A 113 -16.87 -7.02 1.29
CA LYS A 113 -15.46 -7.31 1.55
C LYS A 113 -15.19 -8.80 1.76
N GLU A 114 -16.03 -9.45 2.57
CA GLU A 114 -15.95 -10.89 2.82
C GLU A 114 -16.16 -11.71 1.54
N ALA A 115 -17.13 -11.33 0.71
CA ALA A 115 -17.38 -11.97 -0.59
C ALA A 115 -16.21 -11.81 -1.57
N GLN A 116 -15.49 -10.67 -1.50
CA GLN A 116 -14.28 -10.44 -2.28
C GLN A 116 -13.02 -11.12 -1.70
N ALA A 117 -13.11 -11.78 -0.54
CA ALA A 117 -12.00 -12.39 0.18
C ALA A 117 -10.81 -11.42 0.43
N VAL A 118 -11.11 -10.16 0.74
CA VAL A 118 -10.10 -9.13 1.02
C VAL A 118 -9.79 -9.12 2.52
N SER A 119 -8.73 -9.83 2.92
CA SER A 119 -8.39 -10.06 4.34
C SER A 119 -6.89 -10.16 4.62
N ASP A 120 -6.03 -9.81 3.67
CA ASP A 120 -4.58 -9.90 3.84
C ASP A 120 -4.05 -8.66 4.57
N PRO A 121 -3.08 -8.79 5.50
CA PRO A 121 -2.43 -7.66 6.16
C PRO A 121 -1.63 -6.75 5.22
N ASN A 122 -1.26 -7.23 4.02
CA ASN A 122 -0.65 -6.39 2.99
C ASN A 122 -1.68 -5.65 2.12
N ALA A 123 -2.99 -5.84 2.36
CA ALA A 123 -4.04 -5.17 1.61
C ALA A 123 -4.61 -3.98 2.40
N TYR A 124 -4.86 -2.89 1.71
CA TYR A 124 -5.59 -1.73 2.21
C TYR A 124 -6.88 -1.59 1.39
N ALA A 125 -8.00 -1.87 2.03
CA ALA A 125 -9.32 -1.84 1.40
C ALA A 125 -9.90 -0.42 1.47
N VAL A 126 -10.54 0.03 0.40
CA VAL A 126 -11.14 1.37 0.30
C VAL A 126 -12.55 1.29 -0.25
N TRP A 127 -13.46 2.02 0.33
CA TRP A 127 -14.85 2.19 -0.11
C TRP A 127 -15.36 3.59 0.28
N PRO A 128 -16.16 4.27 -0.55
CA PRO A 128 -16.48 3.96 -1.95
C PRO A 128 -15.48 4.60 -2.93
N PHE A 129 -15.87 4.78 -4.19
CA PHE A 129 -15.20 5.62 -5.18
C PHE A 129 -15.35 7.10 -4.81
N ALA A 130 -14.69 8.00 -5.57
CA ALA A 130 -14.86 9.43 -5.37
C ALA A 130 -14.80 10.20 -6.69
N LYS A 131 -15.38 11.39 -6.69
CA LYS A 131 -15.34 12.34 -7.82
C LYS A 131 -14.21 13.34 -7.64
N VAL A 132 -13.50 13.62 -8.72
CA VAL A 132 -12.65 14.80 -8.87
C VAL A 132 -13.24 15.62 -10.02
N GLY A 133 -13.83 16.76 -9.71
CA GLY A 133 -14.71 17.45 -10.64
C GLY A 133 -15.91 16.57 -11.02
N ASN A 134 -16.07 16.30 -12.31
CA ASN A 134 -17.16 15.46 -12.83
C ASN A 134 -16.73 14.01 -13.12
N THR A 135 -15.49 13.65 -12.88
CA THR A 135 -14.97 12.31 -13.19
C THR A 135 -14.92 11.43 -11.97
N VAL A 136 -15.44 10.21 -12.09
CA VAL A 136 -15.43 9.17 -11.05
C VAL A 136 -14.12 8.39 -11.12
N TYR A 137 -13.41 8.34 -10.00
CA TYR A 137 -12.17 7.58 -9.83
C TYR A 137 -12.34 6.48 -8.80
N SER A 138 -11.62 5.38 -8.98
CA SER A 138 -11.49 4.31 -7.99
C SER A 138 -10.94 4.85 -6.68
N GLY A 139 -11.53 4.43 -5.56
CA GLY A 139 -11.05 4.75 -4.22
C GLY A 139 -9.61 4.30 -4.01
N SER A 140 -9.26 3.13 -4.53
CA SER A 140 -7.89 2.57 -4.48
C SER A 140 -6.86 3.48 -5.14
N ALA A 141 -7.17 4.07 -6.31
CA ALA A 141 -6.25 4.96 -7.01
C ALA A 141 -5.98 6.25 -6.23
N LEU A 142 -7.05 6.84 -5.67
CA LEU A 142 -6.96 8.07 -4.88
C LEU A 142 -6.25 7.85 -3.54
N ALA A 143 -6.55 6.74 -2.86
CA ALA A 143 -5.88 6.38 -1.61
C ALA A 143 -4.40 6.06 -1.81
N ALA A 144 -4.03 5.36 -2.91
CA ALA A 144 -2.64 5.11 -3.25
C ALA A 144 -1.88 6.40 -3.58
N ALA A 145 -2.51 7.31 -4.34
CA ALA A 145 -1.92 8.62 -4.64
C ALA A 145 -1.69 9.46 -3.37
N LEU A 146 -2.67 9.51 -2.46
CA LEU A 146 -2.54 10.20 -1.18
C LEU A 146 -1.46 9.56 -0.30
N THR A 147 -1.35 8.23 -0.32
CA THR A 147 -0.32 7.49 0.40
C THR A 147 1.07 7.86 -0.10
N ALA A 148 1.29 7.82 -1.42
CA ALA A 148 2.55 8.20 -2.04
C ALA A 148 2.90 9.68 -1.78
N TYR A 149 1.91 10.57 -1.83
CA TYR A 149 2.09 11.98 -1.49
C TYR A 149 2.51 12.17 -0.02
N THR A 150 1.88 11.41 0.90
CA THR A 150 2.22 11.45 2.33
C THR A 150 3.66 11.00 2.56
N ASP A 151 4.11 9.95 1.88
CA ASP A 151 5.49 9.46 1.97
C ASP A 151 6.48 10.51 1.45
N ALA A 152 6.18 11.14 0.31
CA ALA A 152 7.03 12.19 -0.28
C ALA A 152 7.16 13.40 0.66
N GLN A 153 6.11 13.78 1.38
CA GLN A 153 6.17 14.83 2.39
C GLN A 153 6.94 14.42 3.65
N ASN A 154 7.19 13.13 3.84
CA ASN A 154 7.89 12.54 4.98
C ASN A 154 9.27 11.96 4.62
N ASN A 155 9.99 12.62 3.69
CA ASN A 155 11.30 12.20 3.20
C ASN A 155 11.30 10.75 2.67
N ASP A 156 10.31 10.39 1.88
CA ASP A 156 10.10 9.07 1.28
C ASP A 156 10.08 7.91 2.29
N THR A 157 9.73 8.21 3.55
CA THR A 157 9.66 7.22 4.63
C THR A 157 8.19 6.86 4.93
N PRO A 158 7.76 5.59 4.74
CA PRO A 158 6.34 5.20 4.76
C PRO A 158 5.81 4.86 6.17
N ASN A 159 6.22 5.59 7.21
CA ASN A 159 5.78 5.38 8.59
C ASN A 159 4.56 6.23 8.98
N VAL A 160 4.19 7.21 8.16
CA VAL A 160 3.04 8.08 8.44
C VAL A 160 1.78 7.52 7.79
N SER A 161 0.68 7.48 8.55
CA SER A 161 -0.61 7.05 8.03
C SER A 161 -1.16 8.04 7.01
N PRO A 162 -1.75 7.57 5.89
CA PRO A 162 -2.52 8.41 4.97
C PRO A 162 -3.90 8.78 5.54
N SER A 163 -4.35 8.14 6.61
CA SER A 163 -5.61 8.47 7.29
C SER A 163 -5.57 9.90 7.84
N ASN A 164 -6.73 10.55 7.84
CA ASN A 164 -6.92 11.93 8.26
C ASN A 164 -6.10 12.96 7.45
N LYS A 165 -5.57 12.59 6.28
CA LYS A 165 -4.96 13.52 5.34
C LYS A 165 -5.99 14.03 4.37
N THR A 166 -5.91 15.33 4.07
CA THR A 166 -6.82 16.00 3.13
C THR A 166 -6.56 15.59 1.70
N ILE A 167 -7.64 15.49 0.93
CA ILE A 167 -7.60 15.19 -0.49
C ILE A 167 -8.63 16.06 -1.25
N SER A 168 -8.25 16.56 -2.43
CA SER A 168 -9.13 17.40 -3.25
C SER A 168 -10.08 16.55 -4.08
N ILE A 169 -11.11 15.99 -3.44
CA ILE A 169 -12.24 15.32 -4.11
C ILE A 169 -13.49 16.18 -3.97
N SER A 170 -14.40 16.08 -4.94
CA SER A 170 -15.66 16.85 -4.96
C SER A 170 -16.75 16.15 -4.17
N ALA A 171 -16.78 14.81 -4.17
CA ALA A 171 -17.73 13.99 -3.45
C ALA A 171 -17.21 12.55 -3.32
N ALA A 172 -17.56 11.85 -2.23
CA ALA A 172 -17.53 10.40 -2.20
C ALA A 172 -18.73 9.89 -3.00
N CYS A 173 -18.57 8.82 -3.79
CA CYS A 173 -19.64 8.31 -4.64
C CYS A 173 -19.52 6.82 -4.92
N LEU A 174 -20.62 6.19 -5.29
CA LEU A 174 -20.63 4.85 -5.86
C LEU A 174 -20.00 4.85 -7.26
N GLU A 175 -19.80 3.66 -7.83
CA GLU A 175 -19.20 3.52 -9.17
C GLU A 175 -20.01 4.23 -10.27
N ASP A 176 -21.33 4.29 -10.14
CA ASP A 176 -22.24 4.99 -11.06
C ASP A 176 -22.27 6.52 -10.87
N GLY A 177 -21.55 7.01 -9.85
CA GLY A 177 -21.50 8.41 -9.49
C GLY A 177 -22.56 8.87 -8.52
N THR A 178 -23.40 7.98 -8.00
CA THR A 178 -24.34 8.31 -6.90
C THR A 178 -23.57 8.75 -5.67
N GLU A 179 -23.88 9.91 -5.13
CA GLU A 179 -23.18 10.48 -3.98
C GLU A 179 -23.40 9.65 -2.72
N VAL A 180 -22.33 9.48 -1.94
CA VAL A 180 -22.32 8.83 -0.63
C VAL A 180 -21.88 9.84 0.41
N VAL A 181 -22.75 10.12 1.36
CA VAL A 181 -22.45 11.01 2.49
C VAL A 181 -22.42 10.18 3.76
N LEU A 182 -21.31 10.25 4.47
CA LEU A 182 -21.12 9.58 5.76
C LEU A 182 -20.86 10.61 6.84
N ASP A 183 -21.50 10.42 7.99
CA ASP A 183 -21.08 11.04 9.23
C ASP A 183 -19.90 10.27 9.87
N GLN A 184 -19.38 10.78 10.98
CA GLN A 184 -18.23 10.18 11.65
C GLN A 184 -18.54 8.76 12.19
N GLU A 185 -19.75 8.53 12.72
CA GLU A 185 -20.16 7.23 13.26
C GLU A 185 -20.24 6.17 12.16
N GLN A 186 -20.83 6.53 11.02
CA GLN A 186 -20.91 5.67 9.85
C GLN A 186 -19.53 5.37 9.26
N ALA A 187 -18.65 6.38 9.19
CA ALA A 187 -17.28 6.21 8.74
C ALA A 187 -16.48 5.29 9.69
N ASN A 188 -16.64 5.45 11.00
CA ASN A 188 -16.04 4.58 12.00
C ASN A 188 -16.57 3.14 11.90
N THR A 189 -17.86 2.98 11.57
CA THR A 189 -18.44 1.66 11.30
C THR A 189 -17.75 1.00 10.11
N VAL A 190 -17.50 1.71 9.00
CA VAL A 190 -16.74 1.19 7.85
C VAL A 190 -15.32 0.82 8.27
N ASN A 191 -14.66 1.64 9.08
CA ASN A 191 -13.30 1.37 9.58
C ASN A 191 -13.24 0.13 10.48
N SER A 192 -14.29 -0.14 11.25
CA SER A 192 -14.38 -1.34 12.08
C SER A 192 -14.33 -2.65 11.28
N PHE A 193 -14.59 -2.58 9.98
CA PHE A 193 -14.48 -3.70 9.04
C PHE A 193 -13.10 -3.79 8.37
N GLY A 194 -12.15 -2.95 8.75
CA GLY A 194 -10.84 -2.86 8.10
C GLY A 194 -10.92 -2.28 6.68
N VAL A 195 -11.77 -1.29 6.49
CA VAL A 195 -11.97 -0.58 5.22
C VAL A 195 -11.85 0.92 5.46
N ALA A 196 -11.02 1.60 4.68
CA ALA A 196 -10.92 3.04 4.69
C ALA A 196 -12.03 3.68 3.85
N THR A 197 -12.41 4.89 4.21
CA THR A 197 -13.48 5.63 3.53
C THR A 197 -13.14 7.13 3.40
N TRP A 198 -14.05 7.89 2.81
CA TRP A 198 -13.93 9.33 2.66
C TRP A 198 -14.85 10.02 3.66
N LEU A 199 -14.27 10.83 4.53
CA LEU A 199 -15.00 11.64 5.51
C LEU A 199 -14.84 13.11 5.16
N ASN A 200 -15.95 13.82 5.08
CA ASN A 200 -15.92 15.28 4.94
C ASN A 200 -16.00 15.93 6.32
N MET A 201 -14.85 16.37 6.82
CA MET A 201 -14.75 17.15 8.04
C MET A 201 -13.84 18.34 7.78
N ASN A 202 -14.45 19.47 7.40
CA ASN A 202 -13.75 20.67 6.96
C ASN A 202 -12.86 20.41 5.72
N GLY A 203 -13.42 19.71 4.72
CA GLY A 203 -12.75 19.16 3.55
C GLY A 203 -12.65 17.63 3.61
N PHE A 204 -12.62 17.02 2.44
CA PHE A 204 -12.54 15.56 2.36
C PHE A 204 -11.19 15.03 2.85
N ARG A 205 -11.25 13.95 3.61
CA ARG A 205 -10.10 13.24 4.17
C ARG A 205 -10.26 11.75 3.92
N LEU A 206 -9.14 11.06 3.72
CA LEU A 206 -9.12 9.61 3.82
C LEU A 206 -9.27 9.25 5.30
N TRP A 207 -10.15 8.29 5.63
CA TRP A 207 -10.47 7.93 7.01
C TRP A 207 -10.39 6.42 7.21
N GLY A 208 -9.35 5.96 7.92
CA GLY A 208 -9.08 4.58 8.26
C GLY A 208 -7.59 4.24 8.29
N ASN A 209 -7.16 3.54 9.34
CA ASN A 209 -5.77 3.14 9.58
C ASN A 209 -5.54 1.64 9.40
N ASN A 210 -6.63 0.85 9.39
CA ASN A 210 -6.55 -0.60 9.46
C ASN A 210 -6.23 -1.22 8.10
N THR A 211 -5.44 -2.28 8.11
CA THR A 211 -5.31 -3.18 6.96
C THR A 211 -6.60 -3.98 6.76
N ALA A 212 -6.71 -4.64 5.62
CA ALA A 212 -7.85 -5.49 5.33
C ALA A 212 -7.95 -6.74 6.25
N ALA A 213 -6.89 -7.10 6.97
CA ALA A 213 -6.90 -8.19 7.94
C ALA A 213 -7.72 -7.88 9.20
N TYR A 214 -7.93 -6.60 9.51
CA TYR A 214 -8.77 -6.19 10.64
C TYR A 214 -10.27 -6.42 10.32
N PRO A 215 -11.09 -6.84 11.30
CA PRO A 215 -10.82 -7.10 12.70
C PRO A 215 -10.31 -8.53 13.01
N GLY A 216 -10.10 -9.38 12.00
CA GLY A 216 -9.65 -10.76 12.19
C GLY A 216 -8.26 -10.86 12.83
N ILE A 217 -7.38 -9.90 12.54
CA ILE A 217 -6.05 -9.77 13.13
C ILE A 217 -5.96 -8.40 13.82
N SER A 218 -5.57 -8.41 15.10
CA SER A 218 -5.40 -7.21 15.92
C SER A 218 -3.95 -6.92 16.31
N ASP A 219 -3.00 -7.78 15.93
CA ASP A 219 -1.57 -7.56 16.16
C ASP A 219 -1.15 -6.25 15.48
N PRO A 220 -0.53 -5.29 16.19
CA PRO A 220 -0.18 -3.97 15.67
C PRO A 220 0.61 -3.99 14.35
N LYS A 221 1.50 -4.99 14.15
CA LYS A 221 2.30 -5.09 12.92
C LYS A 221 1.47 -5.42 11.67
N ASP A 222 0.32 -6.10 11.85
CA ASP A 222 -0.55 -6.58 10.77
C ASP A 222 -1.86 -5.79 10.70
N ARG A 223 -2.25 -5.12 11.80
CA ARG A 223 -3.43 -4.26 11.86
C ARG A 223 -3.20 -2.92 11.19
N TRP A 224 -2.10 -2.23 11.53
CA TRP A 224 -1.90 -0.84 11.09
C TRP A 224 -1.22 -0.75 9.75
N PHE A 225 -1.88 -0.13 8.77
CA PHE A 225 -1.39 -0.04 7.40
C PHE A 225 0.00 0.65 7.30
N SER A 226 0.20 1.77 8.01
CA SER A 226 1.50 2.46 8.03
C SER A 226 2.61 1.62 8.68
N VAL A 227 2.31 0.90 9.75
CA VAL A 227 3.26 -0.01 10.41
C VAL A 227 3.65 -1.13 9.46
N ARG A 228 2.66 -1.79 8.82
CA ARG A 228 2.91 -2.86 7.86
C ARG A 228 3.76 -2.39 6.69
N ARG A 229 3.46 -1.22 6.15
CA ARG A 229 4.22 -0.63 5.04
C ARG A 229 5.67 -0.34 5.45
N PHE A 230 5.87 0.25 6.63
CA PHE A 230 7.21 0.56 7.12
C PHE A 230 8.06 -0.70 7.29
N LEU A 231 7.49 -1.78 7.86
CA LEU A 231 8.20 -3.06 8.00
C LEU A 231 8.56 -3.66 6.63
N THR A 232 7.63 -3.64 5.67
CA THR A 232 7.88 -4.11 4.31
C THR A 232 8.97 -3.28 3.61
N TRP A 233 8.91 -1.97 3.75
CA TRP A 233 9.92 -1.05 3.21
C TRP A 233 11.30 -1.26 3.84
N ALA A 234 11.36 -1.45 5.16
CA ALA A 234 12.62 -1.72 5.86
C ALA A 234 13.26 -3.03 5.38
N ALA A 235 12.47 -4.10 5.22
CA ALA A 235 12.93 -5.37 4.69
C ALA A 235 13.49 -5.23 3.25
N ASN A 236 12.75 -4.57 2.37
CA ASN A 236 13.21 -4.30 0.99
C ASN A 236 14.49 -3.47 0.98
N THR A 237 14.58 -2.47 1.84
CA THR A 237 15.76 -1.59 1.94
C THR A 237 16.98 -2.36 2.44
N PHE A 238 16.80 -3.26 3.41
CA PHE A 238 17.88 -4.15 3.88
C PHE A 238 18.43 -5.00 2.73
N ILE A 239 17.53 -5.65 1.97
CA ILE A 239 17.90 -6.48 0.81
C ILE A 239 18.73 -5.65 -0.20
N LEU A 240 18.25 -4.47 -0.58
CA LEU A 240 18.91 -3.61 -1.56
C LEU A 240 20.26 -3.10 -1.07
N THR A 241 20.36 -2.77 0.22
CA THR A 241 21.58 -2.23 0.83
C THR A 241 22.70 -3.28 0.86
N TYR A 242 22.34 -4.53 1.21
CA TYR A 242 23.32 -5.57 1.44
C TYR A 242 23.43 -6.58 0.30
N PHE A 243 22.70 -6.43 -0.79
CA PHE A 243 22.77 -7.31 -1.96
C PHE A 243 24.20 -7.49 -2.48
N GLN A 244 25.00 -6.41 -2.50
CA GLN A 244 26.38 -6.45 -2.95
C GLN A 244 27.34 -7.19 -1.99
N LYS A 245 26.85 -7.58 -0.80
CA LYS A 245 27.62 -8.39 0.16
C LYS A 245 27.39 -9.90 -0.02
N VAL A 246 26.40 -10.28 -0.80
CA VAL A 246 26.19 -11.69 -1.18
C VAL A 246 27.45 -12.20 -1.91
N ASP A 247 27.81 -13.45 -1.70
CA ASP A 247 29.02 -14.10 -2.20
C ASP A 247 30.36 -13.52 -1.68
N SER A 248 30.33 -12.55 -0.75
CA SER A 248 31.52 -12.13 -0.04
C SER A 248 31.95 -13.18 1.00
N PRO A 249 33.25 -13.27 1.34
CA PRO A 249 33.70 -14.19 2.38
C PRO A 249 32.98 -13.98 3.70
N ALA A 250 32.28 -15.05 4.18
CA ALA A 250 31.51 -15.03 5.42
C ALA A 250 32.45 -15.01 6.63
N ASN A 251 32.91 -13.86 7.01
CA ASN A 251 33.80 -13.68 8.16
C ASN A 251 33.23 -12.69 9.17
N LYS A 252 33.81 -12.68 10.38
CA LYS A 252 33.38 -11.81 11.48
C LYS A 252 33.31 -10.34 11.06
N ARG A 253 34.28 -9.86 10.27
CA ARG A 253 34.31 -8.47 9.79
C ARG A 253 33.12 -8.12 8.90
N LEU A 254 32.65 -9.05 8.06
CA LEU A 254 31.45 -8.85 7.24
C LEU A 254 30.20 -8.73 8.12
N ILE A 255 30.08 -9.63 9.12
CA ILE A 255 28.94 -9.64 10.05
C ILE A 255 28.89 -8.33 10.84
N GLU A 256 30.01 -7.94 11.47
CA GLU A 256 30.13 -6.70 12.23
C GLU A 256 29.82 -5.47 11.36
N ALA A 257 30.35 -5.41 10.13
CA ALA A 257 30.09 -4.30 9.22
C ALA A 257 28.61 -4.15 8.85
N ILE A 258 27.87 -5.25 8.69
CA ILE A 258 26.42 -5.23 8.45
C ILE A 258 25.67 -4.74 9.69
N VAL A 259 25.99 -5.31 10.86
CA VAL A 259 25.36 -4.94 12.14
C VAL A 259 25.58 -3.46 12.45
N ASP A 260 26.81 -3.00 12.38
CA ASP A 260 27.17 -1.61 12.71
C ASP A 260 26.50 -0.61 11.76
N SER A 261 26.57 -0.86 10.45
CA SER A 261 25.99 0.06 9.46
C SER A 261 24.48 0.14 9.55
N GLU A 262 23.82 -1.00 9.81
CA GLU A 262 22.35 -1.04 9.94
C GLU A 262 21.89 -0.38 11.24
N ASN A 263 22.62 -0.58 12.34
CA ASN A 263 22.33 0.09 13.61
C ASN A 263 22.56 1.60 13.55
N VAL A 264 23.57 2.08 12.82
CA VAL A 264 23.75 3.52 12.56
C VAL A 264 22.55 4.09 11.81
N ARG A 265 22.08 3.38 10.77
CA ARG A 265 20.85 3.76 10.03
C ARG A 265 19.62 3.76 10.94
N GLY A 266 19.46 2.70 11.73
CA GLY A 266 18.35 2.54 12.67
C GLY A 266 18.30 3.66 13.72
N ASN A 267 19.45 4.00 14.31
CA ASN A 267 19.57 5.11 15.26
C ASN A 267 19.12 6.44 14.64
N GLY A 268 19.40 6.64 13.33
CA GLY A 268 18.93 7.81 12.59
C GLY A 268 17.40 7.88 12.49
N PHE A 269 16.71 6.74 12.35
CA PHE A 269 15.23 6.69 12.36
C PHE A 269 14.67 6.96 13.76
N VAL A 270 15.25 6.38 14.80
CA VAL A 270 14.85 6.60 16.20
C VAL A 270 15.04 8.08 16.57
N ALA A 271 16.18 8.67 16.23
CA ALA A 271 16.46 10.08 16.52
C ALA A 271 15.50 11.06 15.82
N ARG A 272 14.96 10.70 14.65
CA ARG A 272 13.93 11.47 13.93
C ARG A 272 12.50 11.20 14.40
N GLY A 273 12.30 10.30 15.38
CA GLY A 273 10.98 9.93 15.85
C GLY A 273 10.16 9.10 14.86
N VAL A 274 10.79 8.39 13.94
CA VAL A 274 10.12 7.51 12.97
C VAL A 274 9.64 6.22 13.62
N CYS A 275 10.45 5.67 14.54
CA CYS A 275 10.15 4.46 15.29
C CYS A 275 10.76 4.52 16.70
N ALA A 276 10.23 3.71 17.60
CA ALA A 276 10.73 3.58 18.98
C ALA A 276 12.00 2.72 19.07
N ARG A 277 12.12 1.74 18.16
CA ARG A 277 13.30 0.86 18.06
C ARG A 277 13.57 0.52 16.61
N TYR A 278 14.85 0.48 16.26
CA TYR A 278 15.34 -0.05 15.00
C TYR A 278 16.74 -0.58 15.24
N GLU A 279 16.88 -1.88 15.40
CA GLU A 279 18.11 -2.53 15.81
C GLU A 279 18.27 -3.87 15.10
N ILE A 280 19.48 -4.18 14.67
CA ILE A 280 19.84 -5.50 14.14
C ILE A 280 20.87 -6.17 15.02
N THR A 281 20.71 -7.47 15.21
CA THR A 281 21.62 -8.31 15.98
C THR A 281 22.02 -9.54 15.20
N PHE A 282 23.22 -10.04 15.48
CA PHE A 282 23.67 -11.36 15.08
C PHE A 282 23.73 -12.24 16.32
N ASN A 283 23.03 -13.37 16.29
CA ASN A 283 22.99 -14.33 17.40
C ASN A 283 23.79 -15.58 17.00
N GLU A 284 24.86 -15.89 17.73
CA GLU A 284 25.72 -17.04 17.45
C GLU A 284 24.95 -18.38 17.62
N ASP A 285 24.00 -18.46 18.55
CA ASP A 285 23.22 -19.68 18.80
C ASP A 285 22.29 -20.03 17.62
N GLU A 286 21.89 -19.06 16.82
CA GLU A 286 21.05 -19.25 15.65
C GLU A 286 21.83 -19.40 14.32
N ASN A 287 23.14 -19.17 14.36
CA ASN A 287 24.06 -19.28 13.26
C ASN A 287 25.03 -20.45 13.50
N THR A 288 24.52 -21.66 13.41
CA THR A 288 25.31 -22.86 13.68
C THR A 288 26.51 -22.97 12.74
N THR A 289 27.54 -23.72 13.15
CA THR A 289 28.68 -23.99 12.28
C THR A 289 28.27 -24.59 10.93
N ALA A 290 27.23 -25.44 10.92
CA ALA A 290 26.70 -26.03 9.70
C ALA A 290 26.09 -24.96 8.77
N ASP A 291 25.27 -24.05 9.30
CA ASP A 291 24.67 -22.94 8.52
C ASP A 291 25.75 -22.03 7.94
N LEU A 292 26.77 -21.70 8.73
CA LEU A 292 27.89 -20.85 8.28
C LEU A 292 28.72 -21.53 7.20
N LEU A 293 28.94 -22.85 7.29
CA LEU A 293 29.64 -23.64 6.28
C LEU A 293 28.83 -23.73 4.97
N ASP A 294 27.48 -23.73 5.07
CA ASP A 294 26.57 -23.65 3.93
C ASP A 294 26.41 -22.23 3.38
N GLY A 295 27.14 -21.24 3.93
CA GLY A 295 27.09 -19.85 3.50
C GLY A 295 25.86 -19.07 3.98
N LYS A 296 25.10 -19.61 4.94
CA LYS A 296 23.91 -18.98 5.48
C LYS A 296 24.25 -18.14 6.72
N ILE A 297 23.88 -16.85 6.69
CA ILE A 297 24.00 -15.94 7.83
C ILE A 297 22.62 -15.37 8.13
N THR A 298 22.17 -15.53 9.37
CA THR A 298 20.88 -15.05 9.85
C THR A 298 21.07 -13.87 10.81
N PHE A 299 20.36 -12.78 10.54
CA PHE A 299 20.28 -11.61 11.43
C PHE A 299 18.86 -11.46 11.95
N HIS A 300 18.70 -10.93 13.17
CA HIS A 300 17.43 -10.48 13.72
C HIS A 300 17.37 -8.96 13.71
N GLN A 301 16.30 -8.44 13.10
CA GLN A 301 16.03 -7.02 13.05
C GLN A 301 14.78 -6.69 13.85
N TYR A 302 14.94 -5.88 14.89
CA TYR A 302 13.88 -5.44 15.80
C TYR A 302 13.45 -4.03 15.42
N ILE A 303 12.26 -3.91 14.82
CA ILE A 303 11.72 -2.64 14.38
C ILE A 303 10.36 -2.42 15.04
N THR A 304 10.20 -1.29 15.73
CA THR A 304 8.94 -0.92 16.41
C THR A 304 8.50 0.46 15.95
N PRO A 305 7.76 0.56 14.83
CA PRO A 305 7.16 1.83 14.40
C PRO A 305 6.14 2.32 15.42
N TYR A 306 5.90 3.64 15.47
CA TYR A 306 4.79 4.17 16.24
C TYR A 306 3.45 3.83 15.58
N THR A 307 2.50 3.38 16.41
CA THR A 307 1.12 3.16 15.96
C THR A 307 0.37 4.48 15.83
N PRO A 308 -0.62 4.60 14.94
CA PRO A 308 -1.46 5.79 14.86
C PRO A 308 -2.22 6.03 16.18
N ALA A 309 -2.34 7.29 16.61
CA ALA A 309 -3.30 7.67 17.63
C ALA A 309 -4.69 7.68 16.96
N GLU A 310 -5.44 6.59 17.11
CA GLU A 310 -6.74 6.41 16.45
C GLU A 310 -7.87 7.07 17.24
N ASP A 311 -7.73 7.13 18.57
CA ASP A 311 -8.69 7.75 19.48
C ASP A 311 -7.95 8.66 20.48
N ILE A 312 -8.48 9.86 20.66
CA ILE A 312 -7.98 10.85 21.61
C ILE A 312 -9.17 11.31 22.43
N GLU A 313 -9.23 10.86 23.67
CA GLU A 313 -10.30 11.17 24.62
C GLU A 313 -9.89 12.34 25.51
N ASP A 314 -10.77 13.33 25.67
CA ASP A 314 -10.64 14.43 26.61
C ASP A 314 -11.79 14.34 27.62
N VAL A 315 -11.45 14.25 28.89
CA VAL A 315 -12.41 14.22 30.00
C VAL A 315 -12.40 15.60 30.65
N ILE A 316 -13.50 16.33 30.46
CA ILE A 316 -13.66 17.66 31.04
C ILE A 316 -14.35 17.54 32.42
N GLU A 317 -13.67 17.96 33.45
CA GLU A 317 -14.19 18.00 34.82
C GLU A 317 -14.43 19.44 35.28
N PHE A 318 -15.54 19.67 35.98
CA PHE A 318 -15.82 20.94 36.62
C PHE A 318 -15.18 20.97 38.01
N ASP A 319 -14.28 21.94 38.26
CA ASP A 319 -13.63 22.14 39.56
C ASP A 319 -14.35 23.27 40.34
N PRO A 320 -15.22 22.93 41.29
CA PRO A 320 -15.93 23.93 42.09
C PRO A 320 -15.01 24.68 43.06
N ASP A 321 -13.90 24.06 43.50
CA ASP A 321 -12.99 24.67 44.48
C ASP A 321 -12.19 25.81 43.85
N ALA A 322 -11.87 25.71 42.56
CA ALA A 322 -11.23 26.79 41.79
C ALA A 322 -12.12 28.05 41.76
N LEU A 323 -13.43 27.89 41.63
CA LEU A 323 -14.38 29.02 41.66
C LEU A 323 -14.42 29.68 43.05
N THR A 324 -14.46 28.90 44.12
CA THR A 324 -14.47 29.36 45.52
C THR A 324 -13.19 30.15 45.83
N THR A 325 -12.04 29.65 45.39
CA THR A 325 -10.73 30.31 45.53
C THR A 325 -10.67 31.64 44.77
N ALA A 326 -11.25 31.71 43.61
CA ALA A 326 -11.25 32.94 42.80
C ALA A 326 -12.16 34.05 43.32
N LEU A 327 -13.14 33.72 44.19
CA LEU A 327 -14.09 34.61 44.80
C LEU A 327 -13.71 35.04 46.22
N SER A 328 -12.69 34.44 46.80
CA SER A 328 -12.13 34.79 48.13
C SER A 328 -10.96 35.76 48.00
#